data_18b8b6cde745715fedd8fe4651d508d6
#
_entry.id   18b8b6cde745715fedd8fe4651d508d6
#
_cell.length_a   1.000
_cell.length_b   1.000
_cell.length_c   1.000
_cell.angle_alpha   90.00
_cell.angle_beta   90.00
_cell.angle_gamma   90.00
#
_symmetry.space_group_name_H-M   'P 1'
#
loop_
_entity.id
_entity.type
_entity.pdbx_description
1 polymer ?
#
loop_
_entity_poly.entity_id
_entity_poly.type
_entity_poly.pdbx_seq_one_letter_code
_entity_poly.pdbx_strand_id
1 'polypeptide(L)'
;MNWARRVALLTLVVAVAACALPRSGPNKKEIFAGSVLNDGDAFVVSVNDRVTRATAVVPALGFSGNFVNAGALGSDTIRPGDVLGLTIYENVDDGLLVNPGQNATLLDEVQVDGAGFIFVPYAGRIRAAGNTPEAVRRIITSKLDTXTPDPQVLVRRLAGDGATVSVVGGVGAQGVYPIERPTRTLSSMIARAGGIAIEPEIAQITIVRGGQRARVWFNDLYRNPRYDIALRGGDRILVEEDTRAFTALGATGSQNRVQFRSQTISAIEAIAQVGGLSTQLADPTGVFVFRNEPEDVARAVLGRNDLQGTQRFVYVLDLTEPNGMFQARDFAXRDGDTVYVTEAPFVQWQKTLSALTGSVGAAAGVVDTASTLSQ
;
A
#
# COMPACT_ATOMS: atom_id res chain seq x y z
N MET A 1 -61.87 35.74 -6.87
CA MET A 1 -60.73 35.26 -6.07
C MET A 1 -59.65 36.34 -6.14
N ASN A 2 -59.30 36.93 -5.00
CA ASN A 2 -58.56 38.18 -4.96
C ASN A 2 -57.13 38.01 -5.47
N TRP A 3 -56.63 39.00 -6.19
CA TRP A 3 -55.27 39.03 -6.76
C TRP A 3 -54.21 38.74 -5.70
N ALA A 4 -54.39 39.24 -4.46
CA ALA A 4 -53.51 38.97 -3.31
C ALA A 4 -53.41 37.45 -2.98
N ARG A 5 -54.53 36.69 -3.08
CA ARG A 5 -54.52 35.24 -2.83
C ARG A 5 -53.77 34.48 -3.96
N ARG A 6 -53.87 34.95 -5.19
CA ARG A 6 -53.11 34.34 -6.31
C ARG A 6 -51.62 34.58 -6.16
N VAL A 7 -51.22 35.78 -5.76
CA VAL A 7 -49.82 36.13 -5.48
C VAL A 7 -49.30 35.32 -4.31
N ALA A 8 -50.07 35.20 -3.23
CA ALA A 8 -49.65 34.41 -2.04
C ALA A 8 -49.50 32.90 -2.38
N LEU A 9 -50.40 32.38 -3.21
CA LEU A 9 -50.32 30.99 -3.66
C LEU A 9 -49.09 30.76 -4.57
N LEU A 10 -48.83 31.71 -5.46
CA LEU A 10 -47.66 31.64 -6.33
C LEU A 10 -46.34 31.71 -5.53
N THR A 11 -46.27 32.60 -4.52
CA THR A 11 -45.09 32.69 -3.67
C THR A 11 -44.91 31.42 -2.82
N LEU A 12 -46.01 30.82 -2.34
CA LEU A 12 -45.94 29.57 -1.60
C LEU A 12 -45.46 28.42 -2.44
N VAL A 13 -45.92 28.30 -3.70
CA VAL A 13 -45.47 27.25 -4.65
C VAL A 13 -44.00 27.43 -4.99
N VAL A 14 -43.54 28.67 -5.20
CA VAL A 14 -42.14 28.97 -5.46
C VAL A 14 -41.24 28.59 -4.25
N ALA A 15 -41.73 28.89 -3.02
CA ALA A 15 -40.99 28.58 -1.79
C ALA A 15 -40.86 27.07 -1.58
N VAL A 16 -41.90 26.30 -1.87
CA VAL A 16 -41.87 24.82 -1.74
C VAL A 16 -41.00 24.18 -2.85
N ALA A 17 -41.06 24.72 -4.07
CA ALA A 17 -40.25 24.20 -5.18
C ALA A 17 -38.73 24.41 -4.95
N ALA A 18 -38.34 25.48 -4.26
CA ALA A 18 -36.94 25.78 -3.99
C ALA A 18 -36.26 24.74 -3.06
N CYS A 19 -37.05 24.04 -2.23
CA CYS A 19 -36.50 23.02 -1.31
C CYS A 19 -36.30 21.64 -1.96
N ALA A 20 -36.81 21.42 -3.16
CA ALA A 20 -36.82 20.10 -3.80
C ALA A 20 -35.97 20.01 -5.08
N LEU A 21 -35.12 21.00 -5.34
CA LEU A 21 -34.27 20.99 -6.54
C LEU A 21 -33.15 19.94 -6.41
N PRO A 22 -32.86 19.20 -7.49
CA PRO A 22 -31.78 18.22 -7.47
C PRO A 22 -30.44 18.87 -7.16
N ARG A 23 -29.69 18.23 -6.26
CA ARG A 23 -28.33 18.66 -5.88
C ARG A 23 -27.49 17.45 -5.48
N SER A 24 -26.17 17.61 -5.52
CA SER A 24 -25.24 16.52 -5.30
C SER A 24 -24.93 16.25 -3.82
N GLY A 25 -25.44 17.12 -2.90
CA GLY A 25 -25.17 16.95 -1.47
C GLY A 25 -25.41 18.28 -0.71
N PRO A 26 -24.83 18.41 0.49
CA PRO A 26 -25.05 19.62 1.29
C PRO A 26 -24.42 20.84 0.63
N ASN A 27 -25.04 21.99 0.82
CA ASN A 27 -24.43 23.26 0.44
C ASN A 27 -23.46 23.74 1.54
N LYS A 28 -22.69 24.78 1.20
CA LYS A 28 -21.66 25.32 2.12
C LYS A 28 -22.24 25.69 3.48
N LYS A 29 -23.42 26.33 3.53
CA LYS A 29 -24.04 26.75 4.79
C LYS A 29 -24.45 25.54 5.65
N GLU A 30 -24.96 24.50 5.03
CA GLU A 30 -25.35 23.27 5.73
C GLU A 30 -24.14 22.55 6.33
N ILE A 31 -22.99 22.57 5.63
CA ILE A 31 -21.74 21.99 6.15
C ILE A 31 -21.31 22.75 7.42
N PHE A 32 -21.31 24.08 7.36
CA PHE A 32 -20.95 24.91 8.53
C PHE A 32 -21.98 24.76 9.67
N ALA A 33 -23.26 24.55 9.35
CA ALA A 33 -24.28 24.30 10.36
C ALA A 33 -24.07 22.97 11.10
N GLY A 34 -23.40 22.00 10.49
CA GLY A 34 -23.04 20.74 11.13
C GLY A 34 -21.84 20.80 12.06
N SER A 35 -21.30 21.99 12.27
CA SER A 35 -20.15 22.19 13.15
C SER A 35 -20.51 22.00 14.63
N VAL A 36 -19.56 21.51 15.41
CA VAL A 36 -19.63 21.43 16.86
C VAL A 36 -20.00 22.80 17.47
N LEU A 37 -19.57 23.90 16.84
CA LEU A 37 -19.94 25.27 17.29
C LEU A 37 -21.43 25.56 17.13
N ASN A 38 -22.16 24.78 16.37
CA ASN A 38 -23.60 24.92 16.13
C ASN A 38 -24.35 23.64 16.56
N ASP A 39 -23.87 22.98 17.60
CA ASP A 39 -24.42 21.75 18.17
C ASP A 39 -24.40 20.55 17.19
N GLY A 40 -23.55 20.63 16.21
CA GLY A 40 -23.28 19.48 15.31
C GLY A 40 -22.22 18.54 15.85
N ASP A 41 -21.77 17.60 15.04
CA ASP A 41 -20.85 16.54 15.47
C ASP A 41 -19.51 16.51 14.71
N ALA A 42 -19.17 17.59 13.99
CA ALA A 42 -17.92 17.69 13.26
C ALA A 42 -17.20 19.00 13.55
N PHE A 43 -15.87 18.94 13.61
CA PHE A 43 -15.04 20.14 13.71
C PHE A 43 -14.78 20.69 12.32
N VAL A 44 -15.34 21.87 12.02
CA VAL A 44 -15.12 22.54 10.72
C VAL A 44 -13.94 23.49 10.88
N VAL A 45 -12.86 23.25 10.14
CA VAL A 45 -11.57 23.93 10.31
C VAL A 45 -11.06 24.42 8.94
N SER A 46 -10.81 25.73 8.86
CA SER A 46 -10.17 26.29 7.66
C SER A 46 -8.69 25.86 7.61
N VAL A 47 -8.26 25.40 6.46
CA VAL A 47 -6.88 24.97 6.28
C VAL A 47 -5.95 26.17 6.26
N ASN A 48 -4.88 26.08 7.00
CA ASN A 48 -3.78 27.06 7.03
C ASN A 48 -2.47 26.30 7.28
N ASP A 49 -1.35 27.01 7.28
CA ASP A 49 -0.03 26.39 7.39
C ASP A 49 0.14 25.60 8.69
N ARG A 50 -0.52 26.00 9.78
CA ARG A 50 -0.48 25.22 11.03
C ARG A 50 -1.25 23.91 10.87
N VAL A 51 -2.42 23.97 10.24
CA VAL A 51 -3.26 22.78 10.00
C VAL A 51 -2.54 21.82 9.05
N THR A 52 -1.94 22.32 7.96
CA THR A 52 -1.22 21.44 7.01
C THR A 52 -0.07 20.72 7.72
N ARG A 53 0.68 21.39 8.58
CA ARG A 53 1.76 20.76 9.35
C ARG A 53 1.22 19.74 10.36
N ALA A 54 0.15 20.06 11.07
CA ALA A 54 -0.44 19.16 12.07
C ALA A 54 -1.04 17.90 11.45
N THR A 55 -1.59 18.03 10.23
CA THR A 55 -2.24 16.91 9.53
C THR A 55 -1.27 16.13 8.60
N ALA A 56 -0.02 16.58 8.47
CA ALA A 56 0.97 15.94 7.60
C ALA A 56 1.52 14.63 8.21
N VAL A 57 0.63 13.83 8.77
CA VAL A 57 0.99 12.53 9.35
C VAL A 57 0.90 11.48 8.23
N VAL A 58 2.04 11.17 7.64
CA VAL A 58 2.13 10.05 6.69
C VAL A 58 2.45 8.81 7.53
N PRO A 59 1.63 7.75 7.47
CA PRO A 59 1.97 6.52 8.19
C PRO A 59 3.35 6.04 7.74
N ALA A 60 4.32 6.07 8.66
CA ALA A 60 5.68 5.67 8.35
C ALA A 60 5.69 4.15 8.18
N LEU A 61 5.87 3.69 6.96
CA LEU A 61 6.19 2.29 6.70
C LEU A 61 7.67 2.08 7.01
N GLY A 62 8.01 0.93 7.58
CA GLY A 62 9.39 0.66 7.93
C GLY A 62 9.54 -0.64 8.69
N PHE A 63 10.80 -1.00 8.90
CA PHE A 63 11.13 -2.20 9.68
C PHE A 63 11.60 -1.81 11.07
N SER A 64 11.10 -2.51 12.07
CA SER A 64 11.55 -2.37 13.45
C SER A 64 13.00 -2.86 13.61
N GLY A 65 13.61 -2.55 14.76
CA GLY A 65 14.96 -2.97 15.06
C GLY A 65 15.18 -4.48 14.95
N ASN A 66 14.16 -5.27 15.28
CA ASN A 66 14.26 -6.73 15.18
C ASN A 66 14.51 -7.21 13.74
N PHE A 67 13.95 -6.50 12.75
CA PHE A 67 14.21 -6.81 11.35
C PHE A 67 15.54 -6.22 10.88
N VAL A 68 15.77 -4.95 11.20
CA VAL A 68 16.92 -4.18 10.67
C VAL A 68 18.25 -4.69 11.25
N ASN A 69 18.26 -5.06 12.53
CA ASN A 69 19.48 -5.47 13.20
C ASN A 69 19.79 -6.96 13.08
N ALA A 70 18.94 -7.72 12.38
CA ALA A 70 19.20 -9.14 12.17
C ALA A 70 20.40 -9.32 11.24
N GLY A 71 21.47 -9.93 11.73
CA GLY A 71 22.64 -10.23 10.91
C GLY A 71 22.33 -11.26 9.84
N ALA A 72 23.08 -11.22 8.74
CA ALA A 72 22.92 -12.19 7.67
C ALA A 72 23.16 -13.60 8.22
N LEU A 73 22.38 -14.58 7.73
CA LEU A 73 22.61 -15.98 8.07
C LEU A 73 24.04 -16.36 7.67
N GLY A 74 24.75 -17.02 8.58
CA GLY A 74 26.06 -17.60 8.27
C GLY A 74 25.90 -18.50 7.06
N SER A 75 26.66 -18.20 6.04
CA SER A 75 26.38 -18.69 4.69
C SER A 75 26.63 -20.15 4.52
N ASP A 76 27.54 -20.65 5.31
CA ASP A 76 28.15 -21.92 4.98
C ASP A 76 27.83 -22.99 6.03
N THR A 77 27.02 -22.65 7.03
CA THR A 77 26.63 -23.64 8.04
C THR A 77 25.55 -24.57 7.46
N ILE A 78 25.87 -25.84 7.41
CA ILE A 78 25.00 -26.89 6.93
C ILE A 78 23.90 -27.15 7.97
N ARG A 79 22.70 -27.46 7.50
CA ARG A 79 21.53 -27.70 8.35
C ARG A 79 20.89 -29.06 8.02
N PRO A 80 20.14 -29.66 8.95
CA PRO A 80 19.33 -30.82 8.59
C PRO A 80 18.42 -30.50 7.39
N GLY A 81 18.34 -31.41 6.44
CA GLY A 81 17.58 -31.25 5.21
C GLY A 81 18.39 -30.70 4.05
N ASP A 82 19.55 -30.08 4.30
CA ASP A 82 20.40 -29.60 3.21
C ASP A 82 20.89 -30.76 2.34
N VAL A 83 21.16 -30.49 1.08
CA VAL A 83 21.68 -31.45 0.11
C VAL A 83 23.10 -31.07 -0.24
N LEU A 84 24.01 -32.01 -0.06
CA LEU A 84 25.43 -31.82 -0.36
C LEU A 84 25.84 -32.65 -1.59
N GLY A 85 26.71 -32.06 -2.38
CA GLY A 85 27.40 -32.78 -3.45
C GLY A 85 28.82 -33.09 -3.01
N LEU A 86 29.22 -34.35 -3.05
CA LEU A 86 30.55 -34.76 -2.66
C LEU A 86 31.26 -35.30 -3.89
N THR A 87 32.51 -34.88 -4.09
CA THR A 87 33.41 -35.50 -5.11
C THR A 87 34.63 -35.96 -4.36
N ILE A 88 34.97 -37.23 -4.53
CA ILE A 88 36.11 -37.83 -3.85
C ILE A 88 37.09 -38.37 -4.94
N TYR A 89 38.30 -37.86 -4.91
CA TYR A 89 39.37 -38.31 -5.81
C TYR A 89 40.31 -39.21 -4.99
N GLU A 90 40.64 -40.36 -5.55
CA GLU A 90 41.59 -41.30 -4.96
C GLU A 90 42.84 -41.32 -5.82
N ASN A 91 43.98 -41.30 -5.16
CA ASN A 91 45.32 -41.26 -5.82
C ASN A 91 45.88 -42.67 -6.04
N VAL A 92 44.99 -43.61 -6.39
CA VAL A 92 45.41 -45.01 -6.64
C VAL A 92 44.56 -45.54 -7.82
N ASP A 93 45.15 -46.45 -8.56
CA ASP A 93 44.42 -47.26 -9.54
C ASP A 93 43.56 -48.28 -8.75
N ASP A 94 42.33 -48.49 -9.20
CA ASP A 94 41.37 -49.39 -8.57
C ASP A 94 41.08 -49.00 -7.07
N GLY A 95 40.77 -47.70 -6.86
CA GLY A 95 40.43 -47.19 -5.53
C GLY A 95 39.15 -47.83 -4.93
N LEU A 96 38.94 -47.61 -3.63
CA LEU A 96 37.84 -48.21 -2.91
C LEU A 96 36.45 -47.70 -3.32
N LEU A 97 36.40 -46.43 -3.77
CA LEU A 97 35.17 -45.75 -4.05
C LEU A 97 34.88 -45.62 -5.53
N VAL A 98 35.89 -45.72 -6.37
CA VAL A 98 35.78 -45.44 -7.82
C VAL A 98 35.51 -46.72 -8.62
N ASN A 99 34.86 -46.56 -9.75
CA ASN A 99 34.72 -47.65 -10.75
C ASN A 99 36.04 -47.84 -11.47
N PRO A 100 36.34 -49.05 -11.95
CA PRO A 100 37.58 -49.34 -12.68
C PRO A 100 37.78 -48.34 -13.83
N GLY A 101 38.97 -47.76 -13.88
CA GLY A 101 39.32 -46.77 -14.88
C GLY A 101 38.93 -45.35 -14.60
N GLN A 102 38.40 -45.06 -13.40
CA GLN A 102 38.05 -43.70 -12.96
C GLN A 102 38.88 -43.34 -11.73
N ASN A 103 39.15 -42.06 -11.57
CA ASN A 103 39.90 -41.51 -10.42
C ASN A 103 39.05 -40.68 -9.48
N ALA A 104 37.75 -40.58 -9.73
CA ALA A 104 36.86 -39.78 -8.89
C ALA A 104 35.49 -40.44 -8.74
N THR A 105 34.94 -40.37 -7.59
CA THR A 105 33.58 -40.78 -7.28
C THR A 105 32.74 -39.54 -6.98
N LEU A 106 31.61 -39.44 -7.66
CA LEU A 106 30.65 -38.36 -7.49
C LEU A 106 29.49 -38.88 -6.69
N LEU A 107 29.28 -38.33 -5.50
CA LEU A 107 28.10 -38.59 -4.66
C LEU A 107 27.24 -37.34 -4.70
N ASP A 108 26.39 -37.29 -5.71
CA ASP A 108 25.45 -36.19 -5.85
C ASP A 108 24.23 -36.42 -4.92
N GLU A 109 23.72 -35.32 -4.40
CA GLU A 109 22.47 -35.32 -3.62
C GLU A 109 22.53 -36.16 -2.35
N VAL A 110 23.62 -36.00 -1.58
CA VAL A 110 23.68 -36.57 -0.23
C VAL A 110 22.89 -35.66 0.72
N GLN A 111 21.73 -36.12 1.16
CA GLN A 111 20.87 -35.34 2.04
C GLN A 111 21.31 -35.46 3.49
N VAL A 112 21.35 -34.32 4.20
CA VAL A 112 21.60 -34.28 5.66
C VAL A 112 20.32 -34.74 6.38
N ASP A 113 20.42 -35.79 7.17
CA ASP A 113 19.25 -36.34 7.86
C ASP A 113 18.73 -35.40 8.94
N GLY A 114 17.54 -35.73 9.49
CA GLY A 114 16.91 -34.90 10.51
C GLY A 114 17.71 -34.77 11.80
N ALA A 115 18.64 -35.68 12.06
CA ALA A 115 19.55 -35.61 13.20
C ALA A 115 20.85 -34.83 12.88
N GLY A 116 21.02 -34.39 11.62
CA GLY A 116 22.15 -33.58 11.20
C GLY A 116 23.34 -34.34 10.65
N PHE A 117 23.15 -35.59 10.21
CA PHE A 117 24.25 -36.44 9.74
C PHE A 117 24.12 -36.76 8.26
N ILE A 118 25.26 -37.07 7.64
CA ILE A 118 25.32 -37.69 6.32
C ILE A 118 26.05 -39.04 6.45
N PHE A 119 25.81 -39.91 5.48
CA PHE A 119 26.57 -41.15 5.37
C PHE A 119 27.49 -41.06 4.13
N VAL A 120 28.75 -41.39 4.33
CA VAL A 120 29.76 -41.41 3.26
C VAL A 120 30.38 -42.83 3.27
N PRO A 121 30.36 -43.56 2.14
CA PRO A 121 30.95 -44.89 2.11
C PRO A 121 32.40 -44.86 2.63
N TYR A 122 32.74 -45.87 3.39
CA TYR A 122 34.06 -46.07 4.05
C TYR A 122 34.38 -45.00 5.16
N ALA A 123 33.82 -43.78 5.08
CA ALA A 123 34.01 -42.77 6.14
C ALA A 123 32.92 -42.89 7.20
N GLY A 124 31.80 -43.57 6.87
CA GLY A 124 30.72 -43.80 7.83
C GLY A 124 29.82 -42.58 8.06
N ARG A 125 29.22 -42.55 9.22
CA ARG A 125 28.29 -41.48 9.62
C ARG A 125 29.09 -40.26 10.08
N ILE A 126 28.78 -39.10 9.50
CA ILE A 126 29.50 -37.84 9.71
C ILE A 126 28.48 -36.75 10.08
N ARG A 127 28.76 -36.03 11.17
CA ARG A 127 27.94 -34.88 11.55
C ARG A 127 28.20 -33.72 10.57
N ALA A 128 27.20 -33.40 9.78
CA ALA A 128 27.29 -32.28 8.81
C ALA A 128 26.64 -31.01 9.37
N ALA A 129 25.49 -31.15 10.05
CA ALA A 129 24.78 -30.01 10.60
C ALA A 129 25.61 -29.28 11.66
N GLY A 130 25.64 -27.94 11.56
CA GLY A 130 26.43 -27.09 12.43
C GLY A 130 27.85 -26.86 11.92
N ASN A 131 28.28 -27.62 10.91
CA ASN A 131 29.58 -27.48 10.26
C ASN A 131 29.50 -26.74 8.95
N THR A 132 30.60 -26.16 8.49
CA THR A 132 30.71 -25.63 7.13
C THR A 132 31.08 -26.76 6.17
N PRO A 133 30.84 -26.60 4.85
CA PRO A 133 31.32 -27.58 3.86
C PRO A 133 32.81 -27.87 3.98
N GLU A 134 33.63 -26.84 4.29
CA GLU A 134 35.06 -27.01 4.47
C GLU A 134 35.38 -27.86 5.72
N ALA A 135 34.64 -27.68 6.81
CA ALA A 135 34.81 -28.51 8.00
C ALA A 135 34.44 -29.97 7.73
N VAL A 136 33.33 -30.17 7.00
CA VAL A 136 32.88 -31.52 6.60
C VAL A 136 33.90 -32.15 5.66
N ARG A 137 34.45 -31.36 4.71
CA ARG A 137 35.52 -31.84 3.83
C ARG A 137 36.71 -32.42 4.62
N ARG A 138 37.18 -31.64 5.61
CA ARG A 138 38.31 -32.07 6.47
C ARG A 138 38.00 -33.37 7.21
N ILE A 139 36.78 -33.47 7.77
CA ILE A 139 36.34 -34.65 8.53
C ILE A 139 36.35 -35.89 7.58
N ILE A 140 35.78 -35.73 6.35
CA ILE A 140 35.74 -36.84 5.39
C ILE A 140 37.12 -37.24 4.98
N THR A 141 38.00 -36.27 4.65
CA THR A 141 39.40 -36.54 4.25
C THR A 141 40.11 -37.32 5.34
N SER A 142 40.02 -36.85 6.58
CA SER A 142 40.71 -37.50 7.72
C SER A 142 40.23 -38.94 7.95
N LYS A 143 38.93 -39.20 7.72
CA LYS A 143 38.39 -40.57 7.89
C LYS A 143 38.78 -41.50 6.72
N LEU A 144 38.81 -40.98 5.48
CA LEU A 144 39.18 -41.73 4.31
C LEU A 144 40.70 -42.00 4.20
N ASP A 145 41.53 -41.15 4.80
CA ASP A 145 42.98 -41.27 4.84
C ASP A 145 43.45 -42.59 5.49
N THR A 146 42.63 -43.19 6.27
CA THR A 146 42.88 -44.54 6.80
C THR A 146 42.46 -45.65 5.82
N UNK A 147 41.70 -45.08 4.70
CA UNK A 147 41.16 -45.94 3.88
C UNK A 147 41.73 -46.02 2.59
N THR A 148 42.17 -45.00 2.14
CA THR A 148 42.78 -44.84 0.81
C THR A 148 43.90 -43.77 0.92
N PRO A 149 45.02 -43.93 0.14
CA PRO A 149 46.11 -42.96 0.28
C PRO A 149 45.72 -41.58 -0.32
N ASP A 150 45.97 -40.51 0.44
CA ASP A 150 45.90 -39.13 0.00
C ASP A 150 44.55 -38.76 -0.68
N PRO A 151 43.40 -39.05 -0.04
CA PRO A 151 42.12 -38.75 -0.68
C PRO A 151 41.88 -37.26 -0.80
N GLN A 152 41.42 -36.78 -1.95
CA GLN A 152 41.08 -35.39 -2.18
C GLN A 152 39.55 -35.27 -2.22
N VAL A 153 38.99 -34.51 -1.31
CA VAL A 153 37.53 -34.39 -1.13
C VAL A 153 37.08 -32.99 -1.46
N LEU A 154 36.03 -32.89 -2.23
CA LEU A 154 35.33 -31.61 -2.46
C LEU A 154 33.91 -31.75 -1.91
N VAL A 155 33.48 -30.78 -1.12
CA VAL A 155 32.13 -30.72 -0.57
C VAL A 155 31.46 -29.42 -1.00
N ARG A 156 30.31 -29.51 -1.64
CA ARG A 156 29.50 -28.38 -2.07
C ARG A 156 28.10 -28.52 -1.48
N ARG A 157 27.53 -27.41 -1.03
CA ARG A 157 26.13 -27.36 -0.64
C ARG A 157 25.30 -27.07 -1.90
N LEU A 158 24.51 -28.03 -2.33
CA LEU A 158 23.72 -27.94 -3.57
C LEU A 158 22.36 -27.28 -3.35
N ALA A 159 21.68 -27.63 -2.24
CA ALA A 159 20.38 -27.09 -1.92
C ALA A 159 20.17 -27.05 -0.40
N GLY A 160 19.34 -26.11 0.05
CA GLY A 160 19.00 -26.00 1.45
C GLY A 160 17.50 -26.16 1.67
N ASP A 161 17.13 -27.12 2.49
CA ASP A 161 15.74 -27.36 2.86
C ASP A 161 15.32 -26.55 4.11
N GLY A 162 16.28 -26.19 4.94
CA GLY A 162 15.99 -25.55 6.22
C GLY A 162 15.97 -24.01 6.20
N ALA A 163 16.24 -23.38 5.08
CA ALA A 163 16.29 -21.92 5.01
C ALA A 163 15.68 -21.45 3.69
N THR A 164 14.36 -21.50 3.64
CA THR A 164 13.61 -21.03 2.46
C THR A 164 12.69 -19.89 2.85
N VAL A 165 12.35 -19.06 1.87
CA VAL A 165 11.34 -18.00 2.01
C VAL A 165 10.30 -18.18 0.92
N SER A 166 9.06 -17.81 1.22
CA SER A 166 8.01 -17.75 0.19
C SER A 166 7.89 -16.30 -0.30
N VAL A 167 7.78 -16.13 -1.62
CA VAL A 167 7.60 -14.84 -2.28
C VAL A 167 6.34 -14.92 -3.11
N VAL A 168 5.37 -14.06 -2.81
CA VAL A 168 4.06 -14.07 -3.47
C VAL A 168 3.63 -12.65 -3.82
N GLY A 169 2.63 -12.55 -4.67
CA GLY A 169 2.02 -11.28 -5.06
C GLY A 169 2.58 -10.73 -6.36
N GLY A 170 2.81 -9.43 -6.40
CA GLY A 170 3.21 -8.74 -7.61
C GLY A 170 4.68 -8.89 -7.98
N VAL A 171 5.15 -10.13 -8.14
CA VAL A 171 6.52 -10.45 -8.58
C VAL A 171 6.47 -11.28 -9.87
N GLY A 172 7.59 -11.33 -10.57
CA GLY A 172 7.69 -12.04 -11.85
C GLY A 172 7.46 -13.53 -11.74
N ALA A 173 7.92 -14.17 -10.65
CA ALA A 173 7.76 -15.61 -10.42
C ALA A 173 7.54 -15.88 -8.94
N GLN A 174 6.29 -16.14 -8.58
CA GLN A 174 5.93 -16.51 -7.22
C GLN A 174 6.45 -17.91 -6.90
N GLY A 175 6.89 -18.11 -5.67
CA GLY A 175 7.38 -19.42 -5.27
C GLY A 175 8.06 -19.44 -3.92
N VAL A 176 8.65 -20.60 -3.62
CA VAL A 176 9.48 -20.80 -2.44
C VAL A 176 10.92 -20.89 -2.90
N TYR A 177 11.77 -20.05 -2.31
CA TYR A 177 13.17 -19.90 -2.75
C TYR A 177 14.11 -20.18 -1.58
N PRO A 178 15.21 -20.90 -1.83
CA PRO A 178 16.22 -21.09 -0.79
C PRO A 178 17.02 -19.82 -0.53
N ILE A 179 17.41 -19.63 0.73
CA ILE A 179 18.33 -18.55 1.09
C ILE A 179 19.75 -19.05 0.81
N GLU A 180 20.34 -18.50 -0.23
CA GLU A 180 21.70 -18.82 -0.67
C GLU A 180 22.57 -17.57 -0.55
N ARG A 181 23.88 -17.69 -0.83
CA ARG A 181 24.79 -16.57 -0.73
C ARG A 181 24.30 -15.30 -1.47
N PRO A 182 23.85 -15.43 -2.75
CA PRO A 182 23.39 -14.23 -3.47
C PRO A 182 21.97 -13.77 -3.12
N THR A 183 21.17 -14.54 -2.34
CA THR A 183 19.76 -14.24 -2.06
C THR A 183 19.47 -14.03 -0.58
N ARG A 184 20.46 -13.56 0.19
CA ARG A 184 20.34 -13.42 1.64
C ARG A 184 19.55 -12.20 2.09
N THR A 185 19.40 -11.21 1.23
CA THR A 185 18.71 -9.96 1.57
C THR A 185 17.39 -9.85 0.84
N LEU A 186 16.55 -8.96 1.33
CA LEU A 186 15.21 -8.75 0.78
C LEU A 186 15.25 -8.37 -0.70
N SER A 187 16.11 -7.41 -1.07
CA SER A 187 16.18 -6.93 -2.45
C SER A 187 16.68 -8.03 -3.41
N SER A 188 17.69 -8.78 -2.98
CA SER A 188 18.24 -9.85 -3.81
C SER A 188 17.24 -11.00 -3.99
N MET A 189 16.45 -11.29 -2.97
CA MET A 189 15.40 -12.31 -3.07
C MET A 189 14.27 -11.86 -4.00
N ILE A 190 13.87 -10.59 -3.96
CA ILE A 190 12.88 -10.06 -4.90
C ILE A 190 13.42 -10.16 -6.34
N ALA A 191 14.68 -9.83 -6.54
CA ALA A 191 15.33 -9.98 -7.85
C ALA A 191 15.33 -11.45 -8.31
N ARG A 192 15.60 -12.38 -7.39
CA ARG A 192 15.57 -13.84 -7.68
C ARG A 192 14.17 -14.29 -8.11
N ALA A 193 13.12 -13.66 -7.53
CA ALA A 193 11.72 -13.94 -7.88
C ALA A 193 11.26 -13.20 -9.16
N GLY A 194 12.19 -12.68 -9.94
CA GLY A 194 11.89 -12.01 -11.22
C GLY A 194 11.58 -10.52 -11.09
N GLY A 195 11.88 -9.91 -9.96
CA GLY A 195 11.58 -8.50 -9.70
C GLY A 195 10.10 -8.25 -9.44
N ILE A 196 9.73 -6.98 -9.24
CA ILE A 196 8.32 -6.61 -9.07
C ILE A 196 7.64 -6.52 -10.44
N ALA A 197 6.38 -6.93 -10.49
CA ALA A 197 5.54 -6.91 -11.69
C ALA A 197 4.46 -5.83 -11.62
N ILE A 198 4.58 -4.92 -10.65
CA ILE A 198 3.65 -3.82 -10.43
C ILE A 198 4.43 -2.50 -10.45
N GLU A 199 3.69 -1.39 -10.50
CA GLU A 199 4.30 -0.05 -10.61
C GLU A 199 5.11 0.28 -9.34
N PRO A 200 6.41 0.62 -9.45
CA PRO A 200 7.27 0.82 -8.27
C PRO A 200 6.79 1.91 -7.31
N GLU A 201 6.14 2.95 -7.82
CA GLU A 201 5.69 4.09 -7.01
C GLU A 201 4.59 3.70 -6.01
N ILE A 202 3.84 2.63 -6.31
CA ILE A 202 2.75 2.16 -5.45
C ILE A 202 3.01 0.77 -4.88
N ALA A 203 4.20 0.20 -5.13
CA ALA A 203 4.55 -1.14 -4.65
C ALA A 203 4.94 -1.09 -3.17
N GLN A 204 4.33 -1.98 -2.39
CA GLN A 204 4.64 -2.18 -0.97
C GLN A 204 5.10 -3.61 -0.77
N ILE A 205 6.10 -3.78 0.09
CA ILE A 205 6.64 -5.09 0.43
C ILE A 205 6.34 -5.35 1.90
N THR A 206 5.60 -6.42 2.15
CA THR A 206 5.28 -6.89 3.50
C THR A 206 6.11 -8.14 3.79
N ILE A 207 6.75 -8.17 4.97
CA ILE A 207 7.43 -9.36 5.48
C ILE A 207 6.71 -9.84 6.73
N VAL A 208 6.46 -11.14 6.78
CA VAL A 208 5.94 -11.80 7.98
C VAL A 208 7.00 -12.77 8.48
N ARG A 209 7.44 -12.57 9.70
CA ARG A 209 8.48 -13.37 10.37
C ARG A 209 7.99 -13.75 11.77
N GLY A 210 7.72 -15.04 11.98
CA GLY A 210 7.36 -15.56 13.31
C GLY A 210 6.23 -14.78 14.00
N GLY A 211 5.17 -14.41 13.29
CA GLY A 211 4.04 -13.67 13.85
C GLY A 211 4.20 -12.14 13.82
N GLN A 212 5.40 -11.63 13.59
CA GLN A 212 5.63 -10.19 13.39
C GLN A 212 5.44 -9.83 11.92
N ARG A 213 4.85 -8.68 11.69
CA ARG A 213 4.59 -8.19 10.34
C ARG A 213 5.16 -6.78 10.20
N ALA A 214 5.83 -6.52 9.09
CA ALA A 214 6.38 -5.20 8.79
C ALA A 214 6.22 -4.92 7.29
N ARG A 215 6.12 -3.65 6.95
CA ARG A 215 5.85 -3.22 5.57
C ARG A 215 6.72 -2.03 5.22
N VAL A 216 7.26 -2.02 4.00
CA VAL A 216 8.02 -0.88 3.46
C VAL A 216 7.56 -0.58 2.04
N TRP A 217 7.78 0.65 1.59
CA TRP A 217 7.66 0.98 0.17
C TRP A 217 8.83 0.36 -0.59
N PHE A 218 8.54 -0.15 -1.77
CA PHE A 218 9.58 -0.73 -2.63
C PHE A 218 10.72 0.27 -2.89
N ASN A 219 10.38 1.51 -3.23
CA ASN A 219 11.39 2.53 -3.50
C ASN A 219 12.26 2.85 -2.28
N ASP A 220 11.69 2.77 -1.07
CA ASP A 220 12.45 3.03 0.15
C ASP A 220 13.47 1.94 0.45
N LEU A 221 13.26 0.73 -0.07
CA LEU A 221 14.23 -0.36 0.04
C LEU A 221 15.58 0.02 -0.59
N TYR A 222 15.54 0.83 -1.66
CA TYR A 222 16.74 1.28 -2.36
C TYR A 222 17.26 2.64 -1.87
N ARG A 223 16.38 3.46 -1.31
CA ARG A 223 16.77 4.76 -0.74
C ARG A 223 17.44 4.61 0.62
N ASN A 224 17.04 3.60 1.38
CA ASN A 224 17.55 3.37 2.73
C ASN A 224 18.12 1.94 2.83
N PRO A 225 19.45 1.77 2.74
CA PRO A 225 20.05 0.44 2.79
C PRO A 225 19.70 -0.38 4.04
N ARG A 226 19.30 0.26 5.13
CA ARG A 226 18.89 -0.45 6.36
C ARG A 226 17.61 -1.27 6.16
N TYR A 227 16.79 -0.93 5.14
CA TYR A 227 15.59 -1.69 4.85
C TYR A 227 15.87 -2.94 4.00
N ASP A 228 17.09 -3.07 3.45
CA ASP A 228 17.48 -4.30 2.75
C ASP A 228 17.90 -5.35 3.78
N ILE A 229 16.93 -5.84 4.54
CA ILE A 229 17.12 -6.69 5.70
C ILE A 229 17.62 -8.09 5.31
N ALA A 230 18.33 -8.72 6.26
CA ALA A 230 18.73 -10.12 6.14
C ALA A 230 17.50 -11.03 6.34
N LEU A 231 17.34 -11.99 5.45
CA LEU A 231 16.21 -12.92 5.49
C LEU A 231 16.47 -14.09 6.46
N ARG A 232 15.38 -14.70 6.90
CA ARG A 232 15.38 -15.89 7.78
C ARG A 232 14.54 -16.98 7.15
N GLY A 233 14.89 -18.22 7.41
CA GLY A 233 14.05 -19.37 7.01
C GLY A 233 12.65 -19.22 7.59
N GLY A 234 11.65 -19.40 6.73
CA GLY A 234 10.25 -19.24 7.10
C GLY A 234 9.69 -17.84 6.88
N ASP A 235 10.50 -16.86 6.48
CA ASP A 235 9.98 -15.53 6.11
C ASP A 235 8.99 -15.67 4.96
N ARG A 236 7.93 -14.89 5.03
CA ARG A 236 6.97 -14.74 3.94
C ARG A 236 7.01 -13.32 3.41
N ILE A 237 7.31 -13.18 2.14
CA ILE A 237 7.41 -11.90 1.45
C ILE A 237 6.18 -11.74 0.57
N LEU A 238 5.43 -10.67 0.76
CA LEU A 238 4.27 -10.34 -0.05
C LEU A 238 4.49 -8.98 -0.71
N VAL A 239 4.41 -8.95 -2.04
CA VAL A 239 4.50 -7.71 -2.82
C VAL A 239 3.10 -7.36 -3.29
N GLU A 240 2.60 -6.18 -2.92
CA GLU A 240 1.23 -5.77 -3.22
C GLU A 240 1.16 -4.28 -3.56
N GLU A 241 0.10 -3.90 -4.25
CA GLU A 241 -0.14 -2.50 -4.58
C GLU A 241 -0.73 -1.76 -3.38
N ASP A 242 -0.45 -0.47 -3.29
CA ASP A 242 -1.10 0.43 -2.35
C ASP A 242 -2.61 0.45 -2.63
N THR A 243 -3.42 0.19 -1.62
CA THR A 243 -4.87 0.16 -1.74
C THR A 243 -5.53 1.43 -1.22
N ARG A 244 -4.76 2.40 -0.75
CA ARG A 244 -5.31 3.66 -0.25
C ARG A 244 -6.05 4.39 -1.36
N ALA A 245 -7.15 5.06 -0.98
CA ALA A 245 -8.02 5.75 -1.93
C ALA A 245 -8.76 6.89 -1.25
N PHE A 246 -9.13 7.88 -2.03
CA PHE A 246 -10.07 8.93 -1.60
C PHE A 246 -11.32 8.88 -2.46
N THR A 247 -12.38 9.52 -1.99
CA THR A 247 -13.64 9.65 -2.75
C THR A 247 -13.85 11.12 -3.08
N ALA A 248 -14.14 11.42 -4.35
CA ALA A 248 -14.48 12.77 -4.78
C ALA A 248 -15.95 12.86 -5.15
N LEU A 249 -16.65 13.85 -4.61
CA LEU A 249 -18.09 14.07 -4.82
C LEU A 249 -18.36 15.56 -5.04
N GLY A 250 -19.54 15.86 -5.56
CA GLY A 250 -20.00 17.22 -5.76
C GLY A 250 -19.60 17.80 -7.12
N ALA A 251 -19.30 19.10 -7.12
CA ALA A 251 -19.05 19.85 -8.36
C ALA A 251 -17.60 19.69 -8.85
N THR A 252 -17.18 18.44 -9.05
CA THR A 252 -15.88 18.07 -9.65
C THR A 252 -16.06 17.63 -11.09
N GLY A 253 -14.98 17.48 -11.83
CA GLY A 253 -15.02 16.98 -13.20
C GLY A 253 -15.58 15.57 -13.29
N SER A 254 -15.30 14.72 -12.31
CA SER A 254 -15.93 13.40 -12.17
C SER A 254 -16.07 13.01 -10.70
N GLN A 255 -17.15 12.31 -10.37
CA GLN A 255 -17.38 11.81 -9.01
C GLN A 255 -16.98 10.34 -8.99
N ASN A 256 -15.98 10.01 -8.16
CA ASN A 256 -15.37 8.69 -8.21
C ASN A 256 -14.58 8.39 -6.92
N ARG A 257 -14.33 7.09 -6.71
CA ARG A 257 -13.34 6.64 -5.73
C ARG A 257 -12.03 6.41 -6.47
N VAL A 258 -10.97 7.10 -6.07
CA VAL A 258 -9.69 7.14 -6.79
C VAL A 258 -8.58 6.58 -5.90
N GLN A 259 -7.85 5.59 -6.39
CA GLN A 259 -6.69 5.05 -5.70
C GLN A 259 -5.50 6.00 -5.82
N PHE A 260 -4.66 6.02 -4.80
CA PHE A 260 -3.42 6.78 -4.82
C PHE A 260 -2.46 6.16 -5.85
N ARG A 261 -1.81 7.01 -6.63
CA ARG A 261 -0.80 6.59 -7.61
C ARG A 261 0.62 6.98 -7.20
N SER A 262 0.77 7.42 -5.95
CA SER A 262 2.06 7.82 -5.37
C SER A 262 1.98 7.65 -3.86
N GLN A 263 3.13 7.69 -3.21
CA GLN A 263 3.21 7.52 -1.75
C GLN A 263 2.42 8.62 -1.01
N THR A 264 2.43 9.82 -1.55
CA THR A 264 1.67 10.95 -1.00
C THR A 264 0.88 11.61 -2.12
N ILE A 265 -0.29 12.13 -1.79
CA ILE A 265 -1.11 12.92 -2.71
C ILE A 265 -1.64 14.13 -1.95
N SER A 266 -1.56 15.30 -2.56
CA SER A 266 -2.09 16.54 -2.00
C SER A 266 -3.55 16.75 -2.38
N ALA A 267 -4.24 17.65 -1.69
CA ALA A 267 -5.63 17.98 -2.00
C ALA A 267 -5.77 18.51 -3.43
N ILE A 268 -4.83 19.32 -3.88
CA ILE A 268 -4.88 19.88 -5.24
C ILE A 268 -4.67 18.78 -6.30
N GLU A 269 -3.77 17.83 -6.04
CA GLU A 269 -3.56 16.68 -6.93
C GLU A 269 -4.78 15.77 -6.95
N ALA A 270 -5.40 15.55 -5.80
CA ALA A 270 -6.64 14.76 -5.70
C ALA A 270 -7.75 15.37 -6.55
N ILE A 271 -7.92 16.70 -6.47
CA ILE A 271 -8.89 17.43 -7.28
C ILE A 271 -8.53 17.30 -8.77
N ALA A 272 -7.25 17.45 -9.12
CA ALA A 272 -6.81 17.33 -10.51
C ALA A 272 -7.07 15.93 -11.08
N GLN A 273 -6.90 14.88 -10.28
CA GLN A 273 -7.14 13.49 -10.73
C GLN A 273 -8.60 13.24 -11.13
N VAL A 274 -9.54 14.01 -10.57
CA VAL A 274 -10.96 13.87 -10.93
C VAL A 274 -11.42 14.94 -11.95
N GLY A 275 -10.46 15.52 -12.67
CA GLY A 275 -10.76 16.48 -13.75
C GLY A 275 -10.93 17.91 -13.27
N GLY A 276 -10.51 18.22 -12.05
CA GLY A 276 -10.57 19.57 -11.50
C GLY A 276 -11.94 19.94 -10.95
N LEU A 277 -12.09 21.22 -10.63
CA LEU A 277 -13.40 21.80 -10.27
C LEU A 277 -14.22 22.02 -11.54
N SER A 278 -15.52 21.73 -11.47
CA SER A 278 -16.43 22.06 -12.57
C SER A 278 -16.49 23.58 -12.76
N THR A 279 -16.06 24.05 -13.91
CA THR A 279 -16.01 25.50 -14.20
C THR A 279 -17.40 26.14 -14.25
N GLN A 280 -18.44 25.32 -14.40
CA GLN A 280 -19.82 25.81 -14.49
C GLN A 280 -20.59 25.69 -13.17
N LEU A 281 -20.18 24.78 -12.31
CA LEU A 281 -20.96 24.41 -11.13
C LEU A 281 -20.28 24.69 -9.81
N ALA A 282 -18.94 24.60 -9.74
CA ALA A 282 -18.21 24.57 -8.49
C ALA A 282 -18.13 25.93 -7.80
N ASP A 283 -18.19 25.89 -6.46
CA ASP A 283 -17.81 26.99 -5.59
C ASP A 283 -16.36 26.78 -5.16
N PRO A 284 -15.39 27.53 -5.70
CA PRO A 284 -13.99 27.32 -5.33
C PRO A 284 -13.67 27.75 -3.88
N THR A 285 -14.59 28.44 -3.19
CA THR A 285 -14.47 28.70 -1.75
C THR A 285 -15.07 27.58 -0.91
N GLY A 286 -15.67 26.57 -1.56
CA GLY A 286 -16.38 25.47 -0.90
C GLY A 286 -15.81 24.12 -1.24
N VAL A 287 -14.48 23.96 -1.09
CA VAL A 287 -13.81 22.65 -1.22
C VAL A 287 -13.60 22.11 0.19
N PHE A 288 -14.14 20.94 0.45
CA PHE A 288 -14.16 20.34 1.79
C PHE A 288 -13.50 18.96 1.75
N VAL A 289 -12.73 18.65 2.82
CA VAL A 289 -12.19 17.31 3.05
C VAL A 289 -12.78 16.76 4.35
N PHE A 290 -13.58 15.72 4.24
CA PHE A 290 -14.16 15.01 5.39
C PHE A 290 -13.21 13.90 5.80
N ARG A 291 -12.85 13.89 7.09
CA ARG A 291 -11.82 12.98 7.62
C ARG A 291 -12.08 12.66 9.08
N ASN A 292 -11.79 11.41 9.46
CA ASN A 292 -11.73 11.03 10.87
C ASN A 292 -10.28 11.16 11.34
N GLU A 293 -10.05 12.07 12.30
CA GLU A 293 -8.71 12.32 12.84
C GLU A 293 -8.49 11.55 14.13
N PRO A 294 -7.33 10.90 14.29
CA PRO A 294 -6.98 10.31 15.56
C PRO A 294 -6.77 11.41 16.63
N GLU A 295 -6.84 11.00 17.88
CA GLU A 295 -6.84 11.90 19.03
C GLU A 295 -5.67 12.89 19.04
N ASP A 296 -4.46 12.38 18.76
CA ASP A 296 -3.23 13.17 18.78
C ASP A 296 -3.25 14.28 17.71
N VAL A 297 -3.70 13.94 16.50
CA VAL A 297 -3.81 14.90 15.40
C VAL A 297 -4.93 15.91 15.69
N ALA A 298 -6.08 15.44 16.20
CA ALA A 298 -7.19 16.32 16.56
C ALA A 298 -6.77 17.35 17.60
N ARG A 299 -6.03 16.90 18.64
CA ARG A 299 -5.47 17.79 19.67
C ARG A 299 -4.51 18.81 19.06
N ALA A 300 -3.63 18.38 18.18
CA ALA A 300 -2.66 19.28 17.52
C ALA A 300 -3.35 20.32 16.64
N VAL A 301 -4.36 19.90 15.87
CA VAL A 301 -5.11 20.82 14.98
C VAL A 301 -5.88 21.86 15.77
N LEU A 302 -6.56 21.46 16.85
CA LEU A 302 -7.43 22.37 17.61
C LEU A 302 -6.71 23.08 18.76
N GLY A 303 -5.50 22.64 19.14
CA GLY A 303 -4.79 23.17 20.30
C GLY A 303 -5.50 22.84 21.61
N ARG A 304 -6.15 21.67 21.68
CA ARG A 304 -6.96 21.24 22.84
C ARG A 304 -6.46 19.88 23.34
N ASN A 305 -6.46 19.70 24.63
CA ASN A 305 -6.01 18.47 25.28
C ASN A 305 -7.14 17.61 25.87
N ASP A 306 -8.37 18.11 25.79
CA ASP A 306 -9.54 17.44 26.37
C ASP A 306 -10.22 16.44 25.46
N LEU A 307 -9.80 16.40 24.19
CA LEU A 307 -10.39 15.49 23.21
C LEU A 307 -9.96 14.03 23.47
N GLN A 308 -10.87 13.10 23.32
CA GLN A 308 -10.63 11.68 23.49
C GLN A 308 -11.14 10.93 22.27
N GLY A 309 -10.35 9.98 21.81
CA GLY A 309 -10.70 9.13 20.68
C GLY A 309 -10.72 9.86 19.35
N THR A 310 -11.19 9.16 18.35
CA THR A 310 -11.26 9.65 16.97
C THR A 310 -12.32 10.76 16.85
N GLN A 311 -11.97 11.86 16.19
CA GLN A 311 -12.84 13.02 16.00
C GLN A 311 -13.16 13.21 14.51
N ARG A 312 -14.37 13.72 14.22
CA ARG A 312 -14.81 14.03 12.86
C ARG A 312 -14.38 15.45 12.49
N PHE A 313 -13.69 15.59 11.37
CA PHE A 313 -13.21 16.88 10.87
C PHE A 313 -13.73 17.14 9.47
N VAL A 314 -14.03 18.39 9.21
CA VAL A 314 -14.29 18.91 7.86
C VAL A 314 -13.29 20.04 7.64
N TYR A 315 -12.30 19.79 6.80
CA TYR A 315 -11.30 20.81 6.43
C TYR A 315 -11.83 21.62 5.26
N VAL A 316 -11.67 22.93 5.34
CA VAL A 316 -12.16 23.87 4.34
C VAL A 316 -10.97 24.47 3.60
N LEU A 317 -10.97 24.30 2.27
CA LEU A 317 -9.96 24.88 1.38
C LEU A 317 -10.62 25.95 0.51
N ASP A 318 -10.04 27.15 0.49
CA ASP A 318 -10.49 28.26 -0.36
C ASP A 318 -9.49 28.42 -1.52
N LEU A 319 -9.89 28.01 -2.70
CA LEU A 319 -9.04 28.04 -3.88
C LEU A 319 -9.14 29.35 -4.67
N THR A 320 -9.81 30.37 -4.13
CA THR A 320 -9.91 31.69 -4.77
C THR A 320 -8.69 32.56 -4.50
N GLU A 321 -7.89 32.20 -3.50
CA GLU A 321 -6.72 32.97 -3.10
C GLU A 321 -5.43 32.23 -3.45
N PRO A 322 -4.36 32.92 -3.84
CA PRO A 322 -3.08 32.25 -4.10
C PRO A 322 -2.59 31.42 -2.91
N ASN A 323 -2.75 31.92 -1.69
CA ASN A 323 -2.34 31.18 -0.50
C ASN A 323 -3.15 29.89 -0.33
N GLY A 324 -4.44 29.91 -0.67
CA GLY A 324 -5.27 28.73 -0.64
C GLY A 324 -4.79 27.64 -1.58
N MET A 325 -4.28 28.03 -2.74
CA MET A 325 -3.68 27.08 -3.70
C MET A 325 -2.43 26.42 -3.12
N PHE A 326 -1.58 27.20 -2.43
CA PHE A 326 -0.38 26.64 -1.76
C PHE A 326 -0.80 25.70 -0.64
N GLN A 327 -1.78 26.10 0.17
CA GLN A 327 -2.31 25.26 1.27
C GLN A 327 -2.90 23.96 0.73
N ALA A 328 -3.62 23.99 -0.39
CA ALA A 328 -4.17 22.78 -1.02
C ALA A 328 -3.07 21.86 -1.56
N ARG A 329 -1.96 22.44 -2.02
CA ARG A 329 -0.78 21.68 -2.44
C ARG A 329 -0.09 21.01 -1.25
N ASP A 330 -0.07 21.69 -0.10
CA ASP A 330 0.63 21.20 1.08
C ASP A 330 -0.25 20.32 1.98
N PHE A 331 -1.58 20.27 1.74
CA PHE A 331 -2.52 19.45 2.52
C PHE A 331 -2.57 18.05 1.92
N ALA A 332 -2.10 17.08 2.70
CA ALA A 332 -2.01 15.69 2.24
C ALA A 332 -3.29 14.92 2.48
N UNK A 333 -3.97 14.24 1.45
CA UNK A 333 -4.98 13.45 1.50
C UNK A 333 -4.57 12.28 2.14
N ARG A 334 -5.43 11.54 2.77
CA ARG A 334 -5.21 10.25 3.44
C ARG A 334 -6.21 9.22 2.97
N ASP A 335 -5.93 7.96 3.28
CA ASP A 335 -6.84 6.87 2.94
C ASP A 335 -8.21 7.12 3.60
N GLY A 336 -9.27 6.99 2.81
CA GLY A 336 -10.65 7.16 3.26
C GLY A 336 -11.17 8.59 3.26
N ASP A 337 -10.36 9.56 2.87
CA ASP A 337 -10.83 10.94 2.77
C ASP A 337 -11.97 11.07 1.75
N THR A 338 -12.91 11.97 2.04
CA THR A 338 -13.91 12.40 1.06
C THR A 338 -13.66 13.86 0.72
N VAL A 339 -13.32 14.12 -0.53
CA VAL A 339 -13.20 15.47 -1.08
C VAL A 339 -14.56 15.84 -1.66
N TYR A 340 -15.15 16.89 -1.15
CA TYR A 340 -16.47 17.33 -1.59
C TYR A 340 -16.42 18.79 -2.00
N VAL A 341 -16.90 19.07 -3.20
CA VAL A 341 -16.95 20.43 -3.77
C VAL A 341 -18.41 20.86 -3.86
N THR A 342 -18.74 21.96 -3.19
CA THR A 342 -20.12 22.49 -3.23
C THR A 342 -20.42 23.20 -4.54
N GLU A 343 -21.68 23.26 -4.88
CA GLU A 343 -22.15 24.07 -6.03
C GLU A 343 -22.19 25.55 -5.62
N ALA A 344 -21.83 26.40 -6.56
CA ALA A 344 -21.90 27.84 -6.39
C ALA A 344 -23.36 28.31 -6.17
N PRO A 345 -23.59 29.28 -5.31
CA PRO A 345 -24.97 29.74 -5.05
C PRO A 345 -25.73 30.19 -6.31
N PHE A 346 -25.06 30.75 -7.29
CA PHE A 346 -25.65 31.15 -8.56
C PHE A 346 -26.26 29.97 -9.33
N VAL A 347 -25.63 28.79 -9.25
CA VAL A 347 -26.13 27.58 -9.91
C VAL A 347 -27.50 27.16 -9.35
N GLN A 348 -27.67 27.24 -8.05
CA GLN A 348 -28.96 26.97 -7.40
C GLN A 348 -30.03 27.93 -7.89
N TRP A 349 -29.69 29.21 -8.07
CA TRP A 349 -30.58 30.21 -8.58
C TRP A 349 -30.97 29.92 -10.06
N GLN A 350 -30.00 29.55 -10.89
CA GLN A 350 -30.26 29.14 -12.28
C GLN A 350 -31.22 27.93 -12.37
N LYS A 351 -31.00 26.92 -11.51
CA LYS A 351 -31.87 25.73 -11.45
C LYS A 351 -33.31 26.14 -11.09
N THR A 352 -33.48 27.06 -10.15
CA THR A 352 -34.79 27.59 -9.77
C THR A 352 -35.45 28.29 -10.94
N LEU A 353 -34.72 29.17 -11.61
CA LEU A 353 -35.23 29.92 -12.75
C LEU A 353 -35.64 28.99 -13.89
N SER A 354 -34.79 27.99 -14.21
CA SER A 354 -35.07 27.00 -15.25
C SER A 354 -36.32 26.17 -14.94
N ALA A 355 -36.52 25.79 -13.69
CA ALA A 355 -37.72 25.05 -13.27
C ALA A 355 -38.99 25.90 -13.45
N LEU A 356 -38.90 27.20 -13.11
CA LEU A 356 -40.03 28.11 -13.29
C LEU A 356 -40.34 28.35 -14.76
N THR A 357 -39.34 28.63 -15.59
CA THR A 357 -39.55 28.89 -17.01
C THR A 357 -40.02 27.62 -17.76
N GLY A 358 -39.51 26.46 -17.37
CA GLY A 358 -39.96 25.17 -17.94
C GLY A 358 -41.43 24.89 -17.62
N SER A 359 -41.87 25.19 -16.40
CA SER A 359 -43.29 25.00 -16.01
C SER A 359 -44.21 25.96 -16.74
N VAL A 360 -43.80 27.21 -16.98
CA VAL A 360 -44.57 28.18 -17.74
C VAL A 360 -44.70 27.73 -19.20
N GLY A 361 -43.64 27.23 -19.82
CA GLY A 361 -43.67 26.70 -21.18
C GLY A 361 -44.61 25.50 -21.32
N ALA A 362 -44.60 24.59 -20.35
CA ALA A 362 -45.50 23.43 -20.36
C ALA A 362 -46.95 23.86 -20.19
N ALA A 363 -47.24 24.83 -19.36
CA ALA A 363 -48.60 25.35 -19.19
C ALA A 363 -49.13 26.04 -20.48
N ALA A 364 -48.28 26.79 -21.16
CA ALA A 364 -48.64 27.43 -22.45
C ALA A 364 -48.94 26.41 -23.52
N GLY A 365 -48.12 25.32 -23.60
CA GLY A 365 -48.37 24.24 -24.56
C GLY A 365 -49.69 23.50 -24.34
N VAL A 366 -50.11 23.33 -23.09
CA VAL A 366 -51.41 22.69 -22.78
C VAL A 366 -52.58 23.59 -23.19
N VAL A 367 -52.48 24.90 -23.02
CA VAL A 367 -53.51 25.85 -23.43
C VAL A 367 -53.68 25.86 -24.96
N ASP A 368 -52.57 25.83 -25.71
CA ASP A 368 -52.62 25.76 -27.19
C ASP A 368 -53.27 24.47 -27.68
N THR A 369 -52.94 23.33 -27.07
CA THR A 369 -53.52 22.04 -27.45
C THR A 369 -55.03 21.99 -27.13
N ALA A 370 -55.45 22.59 -26.01
CA ALA A 370 -56.89 22.66 -25.66
C ALA A 370 -57.69 23.55 -26.63
N SER A 371 -57.07 24.62 -27.14
CA SER A 371 -57.74 25.52 -28.08
C SER A 371 -57.87 24.88 -29.48
N THR A 372 -56.97 24.01 -29.90
CA THR A 372 -57.05 23.28 -31.17
C THR A 372 -58.09 22.13 -31.15
N LEU A 373 -58.45 21.62 -29.98
CA LEU A 373 -59.42 20.54 -29.83
C LEU A 373 -60.87 21.07 -29.70
N SER A 374 -61.08 22.41 -29.62
CA SER A 374 -62.37 23.03 -29.46
C SER A 374 -62.88 23.63 -30.77
N GLN A 375 -62.25 23.42 -31.92
CA GLN A 375 -62.69 23.71 -33.25
C GLN A 375 -63.14 22.38 -33.94
#